data_2726f226e5184a4a0ba56aaa4f6cafeb
#
_entry.id   2726f226e5184a4a0ba56aaa4f6cafeb
#
_cell.length_a   1.000
_cell.length_b   1.000
_cell.length_c   1.000
_cell.angle_alpha   90.00
_cell.angle_beta   90.00
_cell.angle_gamma   90.00
#
_symmetry.space_group_name_H-M   'P 1'
#
loop_
_entity.id
_entity.type
_entity.pdbx_description
1 polymer ?
#
loop_
_entity_poly.entity_id
_entity_poly.type
_entity_poly.pdbx_seq_one_letter_code
_entity_poly.pdbx_strand_id
1 'polypeptide(L)'
;MHGAPLPLPTNLIKKSYSPDKIIVNGADQRKCFEKFLGWKKKDIIIKPSSRFKSKNIIKKNLIYLPANIKKPRIILESLANLIENKLINLNHVKIKEHPAALGFSYAKPLIEKIMKLRKKQENLNNYKYKDVLIFVGLSGGVIEALEKNLNVIHIVEDNQIDLYNKEIWPNVINKQLFKNVYVYKLKKRGQMIKFGNNTTNYFN
;
A
#
# COMPACT_ATOMS: atom_id res chain seq x y z
N MET A 1 -9.75 -0.16 14.70
CA MET A 1 -9.26 0.64 13.54
C MET A 1 -9.30 -0.25 12.31
N HIS A 2 -10.12 0.07 11.29
CA HIS A 2 -10.37 -0.80 10.13
C HIS A 2 -9.43 -0.56 8.92
N GLY A 3 -8.37 0.20 9.08
CA GLY A 3 -7.39 0.47 8.03
C GLY A 3 -5.99 0.01 8.41
N ALA A 4 -5.12 -0.19 7.41
CA ALA A 4 -3.70 -0.07 7.70
C ALA A 4 -3.52 1.30 8.33
N PRO A 5 -2.72 1.41 9.38
CA PRO A 5 -2.50 2.70 10.00
C PRO A 5 -1.92 3.62 8.95
N LEU A 6 -2.66 4.68 8.68
CA LEU A 6 -2.07 5.82 8.01
C LEU A 6 -0.88 6.27 8.86
N PRO A 7 0.20 6.71 8.23
CA PRO A 7 1.28 7.32 8.98
C PRO A 7 0.70 8.50 9.76
N LEU A 8 0.94 8.50 11.05
CA LEU A 8 0.63 9.61 11.96
C LEU A 8 -0.86 10.02 12.02
N PRO A 9 -1.78 9.12 12.35
CA PRO A 9 -3.16 9.53 12.60
C PRO A 9 -3.19 10.45 13.83
N THR A 10 -3.52 11.72 13.61
CA THR A 10 -3.51 12.76 14.66
C THR A 10 -4.45 12.45 15.82
N ASN A 11 -5.51 11.68 15.58
CA ASN A 11 -6.42 11.19 16.61
C ASN A 11 -5.78 10.16 17.56
N LEU A 12 -4.60 9.65 17.26
CA LEU A 12 -3.85 8.72 18.10
C LEU A 12 -2.67 9.38 18.84
N ILE A 13 -2.53 10.69 18.81
CA ILE A 13 -1.59 11.41 19.66
C ILE A 13 -1.98 11.16 21.12
N LYS A 14 -1.00 10.78 21.94
CA LYS A 14 -1.22 10.56 23.39
C LYS A 14 -1.60 11.87 24.06
N LYS A 15 -2.73 11.88 24.74
CA LYS A 15 -3.27 13.01 25.52
C LYS A 15 -3.62 12.52 26.93
N SER A 16 -3.97 13.41 27.83
CA SER A 16 -4.34 13.07 29.22
C SER A 16 -5.54 12.11 29.31
N TYR A 17 -6.49 12.20 28.37
CA TYR A 17 -7.67 11.34 28.28
C TYR A 17 -7.50 10.14 27.32
N SER A 18 -6.29 9.89 26.80
CA SER A 18 -6.03 8.70 25.99
C SER A 18 -6.06 7.45 26.87
N PRO A 19 -6.39 6.27 26.32
CA PRO A 19 -6.32 5.01 27.06
C PRO A 19 -4.90 4.78 27.59
N ASP A 20 -4.76 3.97 28.66
CA ASP A 20 -3.46 3.67 29.27
C ASP A 20 -2.55 2.94 28.29
N LYS A 21 -3.11 2.05 27.50
CA LYS A 21 -2.36 1.21 26.54
C LYS A 21 -2.97 1.26 25.15
N ILE A 22 -2.11 1.06 24.13
CA ILE A 22 -2.53 0.92 22.75
C ILE A 22 -1.99 -0.36 22.14
N ILE A 23 -2.77 -0.99 21.28
CA ILE A 23 -2.36 -2.18 20.52
C ILE A 23 -1.98 -1.76 19.12
N VAL A 24 -0.79 -2.16 18.68
CA VAL A 24 -0.29 -2.00 17.30
C VAL A 24 0.07 -3.36 16.70
N ASN A 25 0.17 -3.45 15.38
CA ASN A 25 0.37 -4.74 14.72
C ASN A 25 1.82 -5.01 14.31
N GLY A 26 2.72 -4.06 14.47
CA GLY A 26 4.11 -4.21 14.08
C GLY A 26 5.09 -3.35 14.87
N ALA A 27 6.36 -3.73 14.81
CA ALA A 27 7.42 -3.02 15.52
C ALA A 27 7.68 -1.62 14.92
N ASP A 28 7.52 -1.46 13.61
CA ASP A 28 7.67 -0.15 12.95
C ASP A 28 6.56 0.81 13.37
N GLN A 29 5.33 0.30 13.52
CA GLN A 29 4.24 1.10 14.09
C GLN A 29 4.55 1.55 15.51
N ARG A 30 5.04 0.64 16.37
CA ARG A 30 5.44 1.02 17.73
C ARG A 30 6.46 2.15 17.73
N LYS A 31 7.52 2.06 16.90
CA LYS A 31 8.53 3.12 16.78
C LYS A 31 7.92 4.44 16.32
N CYS A 32 6.99 4.39 15.38
CA CYS A 32 6.27 5.57 14.90
C CYS A 32 5.46 6.23 16.03
N PHE A 33 4.75 5.44 16.84
CA PHE A 33 3.97 5.92 17.98
C PHE A 33 4.85 6.52 19.09
N GLU A 34 5.98 5.88 19.36
CA GLU A 34 6.98 6.39 20.33
C GLU A 34 7.55 7.73 19.84
N LYS A 35 8.01 7.80 18.59
CA LYS A 35 8.75 8.96 18.06
C LYS A 35 7.85 10.17 17.79
N PHE A 36 6.62 9.96 17.31
CA PHE A 36 5.81 11.04 16.74
C PHE A 36 4.49 11.29 17.45
N LEU A 37 3.99 10.30 18.22
CA LEU A 37 2.65 10.38 18.80
C LEU A 37 2.65 10.43 20.32
N GLY A 38 3.81 10.57 20.96
CA GLY A 38 3.96 10.78 22.41
C GLY A 38 3.68 9.57 23.28
N TRP A 39 3.62 8.35 22.72
CA TRP A 39 3.40 7.13 23.49
C TRP A 39 4.70 6.61 24.10
N LYS A 40 4.67 6.14 25.34
CA LYS A 40 5.80 5.44 25.97
C LYS A 40 5.82 3.98 25.51
N LYS A 41 7.01 3.42 25.29
CA LYS A 41 7.20 2.03 24.85
C LYS A 41 6.42 1.01 25.70
N LYS A 42 6.36 1.20 27.02
CA LYS A 42 5.65 0.33 27.97
C LYS A 42 4.12 0.31 27.78
N ASP A 43 3.58 1.37 27.19
CA ASP A 43 2.13 1.55 26.97
C ASP A 43 1.69 1.03 25.58
N ILE A 44 2.64 0.51 24.78
CA ILE A 44 2.37 0.00 23.42
C ILE A 44 2.55 -1.52 23.40
N ILE A 45 1.47 -2.21 23.10
CA ILE A 45 1.44 -3.68 22.99
C ILE A 45 1.47 -4.06 21.52
N ILE A 46 2.38 -4.96 21.11
CA ILE A 46 2.40 -5.49 19.76
C ILE A 46 1.63 -6.81 19.74
N LYS A 47 0.51 -6.85 18.99
CA LYS A 47 -0.26 -8.07 18.74
C LYS A 47 -0.37 -8.34 17.23
N PRO A 48 -0.48 -9.61 16.80
CA PRO A 48 -0.77 -9.95 15.40
C PRO A 48 -2.06 -9.29 14.93
N SER A 49 -2.12 -8.96 13.64
CA SER A 49 -3.30 -8.29 13.06
C SER A 49 -4.53 -9.21 13.06
N SER A 50 -5.67 -8.71 13.51
CA SER A 50 -6.96 -9.38 13.34
C SER A 50 -7.48 -9.31 11.88
N ARG A 51 -7.04 -8.30 11.13
CA ARG A 51 -7.47 -8.05 9.75
C ARG A 51 -6.59 -8.76 8.72
N PHE A 52 -5.27 -8.63 8.85
CA PHE A 52 -4.33 -9.20 7.89
C PHE A 52 -3.95 -10.61 8.31
N LYS A 53 -4.49 -11.59 7.60
CA LYS A 53 -4.28 -13.00 7.89
C LYS A 53 -3.19 -13.60 7.00
N SER A 54 -2.42 -14.53 7.53
CA SER A 54 -1.36 -15.22 6.78
C SER A 54 -1.91 -15.98 5.56
N LYS A 55 -3.11 -16.57 5.69
CA LYS A 55 -3.78 -17.35 4.64
C LYS A 55 -4.36 -16.50 3.49
N ASN A 56 -4.47 -15.18 3.63
CA ASN A 56 -4.99 -14.34 2.55
C ASN A 56 -4.07 -14.45 1.32
N ILE A 57 -4.62 -14.88 0.19
CA ILE A 57 -3.89 -14.94 -1.07
C ILE A 57 -4.00 -13.59 -1.77
N ILE A 58 -2.86 -12.95 -2.02
CA ILE A 58 -2.81 -11.76 -2.88
C ILE A 58 -2.50 -12.24 -4.30
N LYS A 59 -3.43 -12.00 -5.22
CA LYS A 59 -3.19 -12.27 -6.64
C LYS A 59 -2.14 -11.30 -7.17
N LYS A 60 -1.17 -11.82 -7.93
CA LYS A 60 -0.16 -11.02 -8.62
C LYS A 60 -0.71 -10.39 -9.90
N ASN A 61 0.04 -9.50 -10.50
CA ASN A 61 -0.31 -8.82 -11.75
C ASN A 61 -1.66 -8.10 -11.66
N LEU A 62 -1.77 -7.18 -10.68
CA LEU A 62 -2.97 -6.39 -10.45
C LEU A 62 -2.65 -4.90 -10.34
N ILE A 63 -3.54 -4.08 -10.90
CA ILE A 63 -3.65 -2.66 -10.58
C ILE A 63 -4.80 -2.50 -9.60
N TYR A 64 -4.51 -1.99 -8.41
CA TYR A 64 -5.51 -1.64 -7.41
C TYR A 64 -5.86 -0.17 -7.54
N LEU A 65 -7.08 0.12 -7.94
CA LEU A 65 -7.61 1.49 -7.99
C LEU A 65 -8.24 1.87 -6.65
N PRO A 66 -8.10 3.12 -6.19
CA PRO A 66 -8.72 3.62 -4.96
C PRO A 66 -10.23 3.78 -5.13
N ALA A 67 -10.96 3.97 -4.01
CA ALA A 67 -12.38 4.27 -4.04
C ALA A 67 -12.68 5.62 -4.72
N ASN A 68 -11.78 6.58 -4.59
CA ASN A 68 -11.89 7.90 -5.20
C ASN A 68 -10.60 8.19 -5.99
N ILE A 69 -10.77 8.44 -7.28
CA ILE A 69 -9.69 8.78 -8.21
C ILE A 69 -9.69 10.30 -8.38
N LYS A 70 -8.64 10.96 -7.90
CA LYS A 70 -8.53 12.42 -7.91
C LYS A 70 -7.90 12.96 -9.18
N LYS A 71 -6.86 12.30 -9.67
CA LYS A 71 -6.01 12.77 -10.79
C LYS A 71 -5.77 11.66 -11.83
N PRO A 72 -6.79 11.29 -12.63
CA PRO A 72 -6.68 10.19 -13.62
C PRO A 72 -5.53 10.37 -14.62
N ARG A 73 -5.20 11.62 -14.97
CA ARG A 73 -4.10 11.94 -15.88
C ARG A 73 -2.75 11.49 -15.32
N ILE A 74 -2.48 11.74 -14.05
CA ILE A 74 -1.22 11.30 -13.39
C ILE A 74 -1.09 9.78 -13.43
N ILE A 75 -2.19 9.05 -13.21
CA ILE A 75 -2.19 7.59 -13.26
C ILE A 75 -1.82 7.09 -14.65
N LEU A 76 -2.44 7.66 -15.70
CA LEU A 76 -2.19 7.27 -17.09
C LEU A 76 -0.77 7.60 -17.55
N GLU A 77 -0.26 8.79 -17.23
CA GLU A 77 1.12 9.21 -17.53
C GLU A 77 2.12 8.31 -16.81
N SER A 78 1.86 7.98 -15.54
CA SER A 78 2.71 7.08 -14.75
C SER A 78 2.76 5.67 -15.34
N LEU A 79 1.61 5.12 -15.76
CA LEU A 79 1.55 3.81 -16.41
C LEU A 79 2.24 3.82 -17.77
N ALA A 80 2.04 4.87 -18.60
CA ALA A 80 2.72 5.03 -19.87
C ALA A 80 4.25 5.05 -19.68
N ASN A 81 4.76 5.87 -18.77
CA ASN A 81 6.19 5.92 -18.45
C ASN A 81 6.76 4.57 -18.00
N LEU A 82 6.00 3.80 -17.18
CA LEU A 82 6.42 2.47 -16.74
C LEU A 82 6.52 1.49 -17.91
N ILE A 83 5.62 1.58 -18.91
CA ILE A 83 5.61 0.75 -20.11
C ILE A 83 6.78 1.15 -21.03
N GLU A 84 6.88 2.43 -21.38
CA GLU A 84 7.90 2.96 -22.30
C GLU A 84 9.33 2.66 -21.83
N ASN A 85 9.56 2.68 -20.53
CA ASN A 85 10.85 2.32 -19.94
C ASN A 85 11.00 0.81 -19.68
N LYS A 86 10.14 -0.04 -20.25
CA LYS A 86 10.20 -1.51 -20.12
C LYS A 86 10.23 -2.00 -18.66
N LEU A 87 9.58 -1.28 -17.76
CA LEU A 87 9.55 -1.63 -16.35
C LEU A 87 8.45 -2.63 -16.03
N ILE A 88 7.31 -2.53 -16.70
CA ILE A 88 6.15 -3.43 -16.55
C ILE A 88 5.57 -3.82 -17.90
N ASN A 89 4.83 -4.95 -17.91
CA ASN A 89 4.00 -5.37 -19.02
C ASN A 89 2.55 -5.47 -18.56
N LEU A 90 1.65 -4.70 -19.17
CA LEU A 90 0.23 -4.69 -18.81
C LEU A 90 -0.59 -5.83 -19.43
N ASN A 91 -0.03 -6.63 -20.38
CA ASN A 91 -0.81 -7.64 -21.10
C ASN A 91 -1.47 -8.67 -20.17
N HIS A 92 -0.83 -8.99 -19.06
CA HIS A 92 -1.33 -9.95 -18.08
C HIS A 92 -1.85 -9.30 -16.78
N VAL A 93 -1.87 -7.96 -16.72
CA VAL A 93 -2.29 -7.24 -15.51
C VAL A 93 -3.80 -7.07 -15.51
N LYS A 94 -4.46 -7.46 -14.44
CA LYS A 94 -5.89 -7.23 -14.20
C LYS A 94 -6.09 -5.95 -13.40
N ILE A 95 -7.23 -5.29 -13.58
CA ILE A 95 -7.61 -4.10 -12.81
C ILE A 95 -8.58 -4.54 -11.73
N LYS A 96 -8.35 -4.08 -10.50
CA LYS A 96 -9.22 -4.31 -9.36
C LYS A 96 -9.61 -2.97 -8.76
N GLU A 97 -10.90 -2.69 -8.79
CA GLU A 97 -11.49 -1.53 -8.13
C GLU A 97 -11.62 -1.74 -6.63
N HIS A 98 -11.59 -0.66 -5.87
CA HIS A 98 -11.88 -0.70 -4.44
C HIS A 98 -13.35 -1.09 -4.24
N PRO A 99 -13.69 -1.97 -3.27
CA PRO A 99 -15.09 -2.38 -3.03
C PRO A 99 -16.05 -1.21 -2.83
N ALA A 100 -15.62 -0.12 -2.20
CA ALA A 100 -16.45 1.07 -2.02
C ALA A 100 -16.67 1.89 -3.32
N ALA A 101 -15.98 1.58 -4.41
CA ALA A 101 -16.21 2.20 -5.72
C ALA A 101 -17.24 1.42 -6.55
N LEU A 102 -17.64 0.24 -6.11
CA LEU A 102 -18.66 -0.57 -6.79
C LEU A 102 -20.00 0.19 -6.75
N GLY A 103 -20.51 0.54 -7.93
CA GLY A 103 -21.71 1.35 -8.09
C GLY A 103 -21.46 2.81 -8.51
N PHE A 104 -20.22 3.28 -8.45
CA PHE A 104 -19.83 4.59 -8.97
C PHE A 104 -19.08 4.46 -10.30
N SER A 105 -19.57 5.12 -11.35
CA SER A 105 -18.98 5.05 -12.71
C SER A 105 -17.63 5.76 -12.87
N TYR A 106 -17.07 6.33 -11.80
CA TYR A 106 -15.86 7.17 -11.87
C TYR A 106 -14.60 6.43 -12.38
N ALA A 107 -14.48 5.15 -12.09
CA ALA A 107 -13.32 4.36 -12.53
C ALA A 107 -13.42 3.91 -13.99
N LYS A 108 -14.63 3.80 -14.55
CA LYS A 108 -14.87 3.24 -15.90
C LYS A 108 -14.09 3.96 -17.00
N PRO A 109 -14.11 5.30 -17.12
CA PRO A 109 -13.35 6.01 -18.14
C PRO A 109 -11.83 5.83 -18.00
N LEU A 110 -11.32 5.74 -16.77
CA LEU A 110 -9.91 5.47 -16.53
C LEU A 110 -9.55 4.04 -16.94
N ILE A 111 -10.36 3.06 -16.58
CA ILE A 111 -10.16 1.65 -16.94
C ILE A 111 -10.10 1.50 -18.47
N GLU A 112 -11.02 2.12 -19.21
CA GLU A 112 -11.03 2.12 -20.68
C GLU A 112 -9.73 2.69 -21.25
N LYS A 113 -9.22 3.79 -20.69
CA LYS A 113 -7.95 4.39 -21.11
C LYS A 113 -6.75 3.48 -20.79
N ILE A 114 -6.74 2.84 -19.64
CA ILE A 114 -5.70 1.85 -19.27
C ILE A 114 -5.75 0.66 -20.25
N MET A 115 -6.94 0.19 -20.62
CA MET A 115 -7.09 -0.88 -21.61
C MET A 115 -6.62 -0.46 -23.02
N LYS A 116 -6.77 0.81 -23.39
CA LYS A 116 -6.20 1.35 -24.63
C LYS A 116 -4.67 1.40 -24.58
N LEU A 117 -4.06 1.79 -23.46
CA LEU A 117 -2.60 1.73 -23.27
C LEU A 117 -2.10 0.29 -23.40
N ARG A 118 -2.79 -0.67 -22.80
CA ARG A 118 -2.46 -2.09 -22.93
C ARG A 118 -2.45 -2.58 -24.37
N LYS A 119 -3.46 -2.22 -25.19
CA LYS A 119 -3.56 -2.61 -26.60
C LYS A 119 -2.43 -2.03 -27.47
N LYS A 120 -1.90 -0.86 -27.10
CA LYS A 120 -0.80 -0.20 -27.81
C LYS A 120 0.58 -0.76 -27.42
N GLN A 121 0.64 -1.55 -26.35
CA GLN A 121 1.89 -2.10 -25.88
C GLN A 121 2.31 -3.26 -26.78
N GLU A 122 3.54 -3.20 -27.31
CA GLU A 122 4.17 -4.34 -27.96
C GLU A 122 4.33 -5.52 -27.01
N ASN A 123 4.33 -6.74 -27.53
CA ASN A 123 4.61 -7.94 -26.74
C ASN A 123 6.07 -7.94 -26.26
N LEU A 124 6.30 -7.25 -25.15
CA LEU A 124 7.61 -7.20 -24.52
C LEU A 124 7.81 -8.44 -23.66
N ASN A 125 8.72 -9.33 -24.09
CA ASN A 125 9.13 -10.48 -23.30
C ASN A 125 10.12 -10.11 -22.20
N ASN A 126 10.76 -8.94 -22.29
CA ASN A 126 11.80 -8.51 -21.37
C ASN A 126 11.40 -7.20 -20.67
N TYR A 127 10.92 -7.30 -19.44
CA TYR A 127 10.59 -6.17 -18.58
C TYR A 127 11.07 -6.42 -17.15
N LYS A 128 11.36 -5.33 -16.42
CA LYS A 128 12.11 -5.40 -15.16
C LYS A 128 11.31 -6.00 -14.00
N TYR A 129 10.04 -5.62 -13.84
CA TYR A 129 9.23 -6.04 -12.69
C TYR A 129 8.19 -7.07 -13.14
N LYS A 130 8.48 -8.34 -12.85
CA LYS A 130 7.54 -9.45 -13.04
C LYS A 130 6.67 -9.60 -11.80
N ASP A 131 5.46 -10.14 -11.96
CA ASP A 131 4.54 -10.43 -10.84
C ASP A 131 4.23 -9.21 -9.97
N VAL A 132 4.11 -8.03 -10.60
CA VAL A 132 3.97 -6.75 -9.91
C VAL A 132 2.56 -6.52 -9.40
N LEU A 133 2.47 -5.81 -8.27
CA LEU A 133 1.25 -5.18 -7.77
C LEU A 133 1.40 -3.67 -7.90
N ILE A 134 0.47 -3.05 -8.61
CA ILE A 134 0.43 -1.61 -8.78
C ILE A 134 -0.69 -1.07 -7.91
N PHE A 135 -0.35 -0.26 -6.92
CA PHE A 135 -1.33 0.44 -6.09
C PHE A 135 -1.40 1.90 -6.52
N VAL A 136 -2.61 2.41 -6.62
CA VAL A 136 -2.87 3.83 -6.90
C VAL A 136 -3.42 4.48 -5.63
N GLY A 137 -2.87 5.63 -5.27
CA GLY A 137 -3.32 6.39 -4.10
C GLY A 137 -3.15 5.65 -2.77
N LEU A 138 -3.93 6.03 -1.77
CA LEU A 138 -3.88 5.47 -0.43
C LEU A 138 -4.43 4.03 -0.39
N SER A 139 -3.58 3.06 -0.06
CA SER A 139 -4.00 1.67 0.09
C SER A 139 -3.26 0.93 1.19
N GLY A 140 -3.99 0.40 2.15
CA GLY A 140 -3.42 -0.51 3.16
C GLY A 140 -2.94 -1.84 2.59
N GLY A 141 -3.35 -2.19 1.38
CA GLY A 141 -2.89 -3.37 0.66
C GLY A 141 -1.39 -3.35 0.35
N VAL A 142 -0.78 -2.16 0.26
CA VAL A 142 0.68 -2.00 0.10
C VAL A 142 1.43 -2.69 1.22
N ILE A 143 1.04 -2.46 2.47
CA ILE A 143 1.69 -3.06 3.64
C ILE A 143 1.55 -4.58 3.61
N GLU A 144 0.35 -5.09 3.32
CA GLU A 144 0.11 -6.53 3.23
C GLU A 144 0.93 -7.16 2.11
N ALA A 145 1.01 -6.53 0.94
CA ALA A 145 1.79 -7.01 -0.19
C ALA A 145 3.30 -7.06 0.12
N LEU A 146 3.82 -6.01 0.76
CA LEU A 146 5.22 -5.94 1.16
C LEU A 146 5.58 -7.03 2.19
N GLU A 147 4.75 -7.24 3.21
CA GLU A 147 4.96 -8.29 4.21
C GLU A 147 4.86 -9.71 3.61
N LYS A 148 4.19 -9.86 2.46
CA LYS A 148 4.16 -11.10 1.66
C LYS A 148 5.28 -11.19 0.63
N ASN A 149 6.24 -10.27 0.67
CA ASN A 149 7.41 -10.22 -0.23
C ASN A 149 7.05 -10.10 -1.71
N LEU A 150 6.02 -9.31 -2.01
CA LEU A 150 5.61 -9.03 -3.38
C LEU A 150 6.24 -7.74 -3.89
N ASN A 151 6.48 -7.66 -5.19
CA ASN A 151 6.94 -6.43 -5.83
C ASN A 151 5.80 -5.42 -5.87
N VAL A 152 6.01 -4.26 -5.25
CA VAL A 152 5.00 -3.20 -5.16
C VAL A 152 5.48 -1.97 -5.92
N ILE A 153 4.68 -1.53 -6.88
CA ILE A 153 4.78 -0.21 -7.50
C ILE A 153 3.62 0.62 -6.95
N HIS A 154 3.91 1.82 -6.50
CA HIS A 154 2.91 2.75 -5.97
C HIS A 154 2.86 4.01 -6.83
N ILE A 155 1.70 4.33 -7.36
CA ILE A 155 1.42 5.57 -8.08
C ILE A 155 0.69 6.51 -7.12
N VAL A 156 1.31 7.63 -6.80
CA VAL A 156 0.79 8.63 -5.86
C VAL A 156 0.16 9.76 -6.65
N GLU A 157 -1.12 10.03 -6.42
CA GLU A 157 -1.83 11.12 -7.11
C GLU A 157 -1.46 12.51 -6.59
N ASP A 158 -1.00 12.60 -5.34
CA ASP A 158 -0.55 13.83 -4.69
C ASP A 158 0.86 13.66 -4.13
N ASN A 159 1.77 14.58 -4.48
CA ASN A 159 3.16 14.56 -4.06
C ASN A 159 3.38 15.01 -2.60
N GLN A 160 2.32 15.29 -1.86
CA GLN A 160 2.46 15.98 -0.60
C GLN A 160 2.98 15.11 0.55
N ILE A 161 2.79 13.79 0.49
CA ILE A 161 3.26 12.90 1.58
C ILE A 161 3.73 11.58 1.00
N ASP A 162 5.01 11.26 1.15
CA ASP A 162 5.51 9.90 0.98
C ASP A 162 5.07 9.05 2.19
N LEU A 163 3.97 8.35 2.02
CA LEU A 163 3.33 7.54 3.06
C LEU A 163 4.20 6.38 3.55
N TYR A 164 5.17 5.97 2.76
CA TYR A 164 6.02 4.83 3.03
C TYR A 164 7.50 5.23 3.12
N ASN A 165 7.77 6.45 3.58
CA ASN A 165 9.14 6.90 3.78
C ASN A 165 9.80 6.17 4.98
N LYS A 166 11.12 6.15 4.97
CA LYS A 166 11.94 5.46 5.98
C LYS A 166 11.84 6.03 7.40
N GLU A 167 11.42 7.29 7.53
CA GLU A 167 11.28 7.93 8.86
C GLU A 167 10.07 7.35 9.62
N ILE A 168 9.00 7.06 8.86
CA ILE A 168 7.77 6.47 9.41
C ILE A 168 7.88 4.94 9.43
N TRP A 169 8.47 4.36 8.38
CA TRP A 169 8.60 2.93 8.18
C TRP A 169 10.08 2.56 7.99
N PRO A 170 10.88 2.45 9.08
CA PRO A 170 12.33 2.25 8.99
C PRO A 170 12.76 1.00 8.24
N ASN A 171 11.85 0.02 8.11
CA ASN A 171 12.09 -1.23 7.42
C ASN A 171 11.74 -1.18 5.92
N VAL A 172 11.13 -0.12 5.44
CA VAL A 172 10.81 0.06 4.02
C VAL A 172 12.02 0.66 3.28
N ILE A 173 12.39 0.03 2.17
CA ILE A 173 13.27 0.61 1.17
C ILE A 173 12.37 1.24 0.12
N ASN A 174 12.49 2.55 -0.03
CA ASN A 174 11.76 3.34 -1.01
C ASN A 174 12.70 3.77 -2.13
N LYS A 175 12.30 3.54 -3.38
CA LYS A 175 12.98 4.05 -4.57
C LYS A 175 11.97 4.75 -5.47
N GLN A 176 12.16 6.04 -5.69
CA GLN A 176 11.42 6.78 -6.70
C GLN A 176 11.93 6.40 -8.09
N LEU A 177 11.04 6.01 -9.00
CA LEU A 177 11.34 5.71 -10.40
C LEU A 177 11.13 6.93 -11.28
N PHE A 178 10.00 7.59 -11.11
CA PHE A 178 9.58 8.81 -11.80
C PHE A 178 8.82 9.70 -10.81
N LYS A 179 8.49 10.91 -11.23
CA LYS A 179 7.54 11.75 -10.50
C LYS A 179 6.27 10.93 -10.23
N ASN A 180 5.82 10.87 -8.97
CA ASN A 180 4.63 10.14 -8.52
C ASN A 180 4.71 8.60 -8.56
N VAL A 181 5.85 7.99 -8.92
CA VAL A 181 5.98 6.54 -9.04
C VAL A 181 7.11 6.03 -8.16
N TYR A 182 6.77 5.14 -7.25
CA TYR A 182 7.69 4.55 -6.27
C TYR A 182 7.68 3.04 -6.33
N VAL A 183 8.82 2.41 -6.05
CA VAL A 183 8.95 0.97 -5.79
C VAL A 183 9.35 0.78 -4.35
N TYR A 184 8.66 -0.13 -3.68
CA TYR A 184 8.93 -0.47 -2.29
C TYR A 184 9.43 -1.90 -2.14
N LYS A 185 10.34 -2.09 -1.17
CA LYS A 185 10.80 -3.39 -0.70
C LYS A 185 10.93 -3.36 0.83
N LEU A 186 10.86 -4.50 1.49
CA LEU A 186 11.18 -4.61 2.90
C LEU A 186 12.61 -5.11 3.11
N LYS A 187 13.30 -4.55 4.12
CA LYS A 187 14.54 -5.09 4.67
C LYS A 187 14.28 -6.39 5.42
N LYS A 188 13.21 -6.40 6.22
CA LYS A 188 12.83 -7.54 7.07
C LYS A 188 11.32 -7.62 7.19
N ARG A 189 10.74 -8.81 7.01
CA ARG A 189 9.31 -9.07 7.18
C ARG A 189 8.90 -9.12 8.66
N GLY A 190 7.60 -8.93 8.92
CA GLY A 190 7.02 -8.97 10.26
C GLY A 190 7.31 -7.71 11.11
N GLN A 191 7.86 -6.66 10.51
CA GLN A 191 8.13 -5.39 11.19
C GLN A 191 7.02 -4.37 11.01
N MET A 192 6.46 -4.27 9.82
CA MET A 192 5.32 -3.37 9.58
C MET A 192 4.06 -3.94 10.23
N ILE A 193 3.75 -5.20 9.92
CA ILE A 193 2.60 -5.94 10.47
C ILE A 193 2.99 -7.37 10.76
N LYS A 194 2.61 -7.89 11.92
CA LYS A 194 2.55 -9.33 12.19
C LYS A 194 1.21 -9.86 11.71
N PHE A 195 1.21 -10.83 10.81
CA PHE A 195 -0.01 -11.51 10.37
C PHE A 195 -0.64 -12.30 11.52
N GLY A 196 -1.95 -12.20 11.62
CA GLY A 196 -2.73 -13.07 12.48
C GLY A 196 -3.07 -14.41 11.82
N ASN A 197 -3.50 -15.35 12.62
CA ASN A 197 -4.18 -16.56 12.18
C ASN A 197 -5.71 -16.35 12.16
N ASN A 198 -6.48 -17.36 11.78
CA ASN A 198 -7.94 -17.23 11.70
C ASN A 198 -8.60 -17.02 13.08
N THR A 199 -7.94 -17.45 14.16
CA THR A 199 -8.41 -17.32 15.55
C THR A 199 -7.97 -16.04 16.23
N THR A 200 -7.11 -15.21 15.59
CA THR A 200 -6.67 -13.95 16.20
C THR A 200 -7.86 -13.03 16.40
N ASN A 201 -8.25 -12.85 17.65
CA ASN A 201 -9.27 -11.93 18.13
C ASN A 201 -8.69 -11.08 19.27
N TYR A 202 -9.08 -9.80 19.35
CA TYR A 202 -8.61 -8.89 20.41
C TYR A 202 -9.60 -8.77 21.58
N PHE A 203 -10.79 -9.33 21.41
CA PHE A 203 -11.91 -9.19 22.35
C PHE A 203 -12.10 -10.40 23.26
N ASN A 204 -11.16 -11.34 23.26
CA ASN A 204 -11.07 -12.44 24.21
C ASN A 204 -9.89 -12.23 25.16
#